data_adc1f5cf9aa8bcac9227ec3bb0ed0211
#
_entry.id   adc1f5cf9aa8bcac9227ec3bb0ed0211
#
_cell.length_a   1.000
_cell.length_b   1.000
_cell.length_c   1.000
_cell.angle_alpha   90.00
_cell.angle_beta   90.00
_cell.angle_gamma   90.00
#
_symmetry.space_group_name_H-M   'P 1'
#
loop_
_entity.id
_entity.type
_entity.pdbx_description
1 polymer ?
#
loop_
_entity_poly.entity_id
_entity_poly.type
_entity_poly.pdbx_seq_one_letter_code
_entity_poly.pdbx_strand_id
1 'polypeptide(L)'
;EKELSIVEATKLPLLAGISTLSALKKIKDGAYFFKWTNDVFFYGKKLCGILVERAKNDFVVGIGINVANKIPDDIKNIAISMESDYDIDKLILKVVEEFSVYYKRFSEGKWSEIIKEINNYNFLKDKKIRVNIGDKIFEGIAKNIVEDGRLEIEMNGEIKLFSVGEIKIEKDYY
;
A
#
# COMPACT_ATOMS: atom_id res chain seq x y z
N GLU A 1 -22.88 8.19 -12.64
CA GLU A 1 -21.74 7.78 -11.77
C GLU A 1 -22.30 6.85 -10.71
N LYS A 2 -21.67 5.67 -10.52
CA LYS A 2 -22.10 4.70 -9.51
C LYS A 2 -21.47 5.11 -8.17
N GLU A 3 -22.29 5.37 -7.15
CA GLU A 3 -21.77 5.60 -5.81
C GLU A 3 -21.01 4.34 -5.32
N LEU A 4 -19.80 4.57 -4.78
CA LEU A 4 -19.03 3.49 -4.16
C LEU A 4 -19.68 3.07 -2.85
N SER A 5 -19.92 1.79 -2.69
CA SER A 5 -20.33 1.23 -1.41
C SER A 5 -19.21 1.35 -0.36
N ILE A 6 -19.55 1.28 0.92
CA ILE A 6 -18.55 1.29 2.01
C ILE A 6 -17.53 0.15 1.82
N VAL A 7 -17.98 -1.01 1.35
CA VAL A 7 -17.10 -2.18 1.09
C VAL A 7 -16.15 -1.91 -0.08
N GLU A 8 -16.60 -1.23 -1.13
CA GLU A 8 -15.74 -0.83 -2.25
C GLU A 8 -14.73 0.24 -1.81
N ALA A 9 -15.14 1.14 -0.91
CA ALA A 9 -14.27 2.17 -0.37
C ALA A 9 -13.07 1.62 0.43
N THR A 10 -13.21 0.49 1.11
CA THR A 10 -12.08 -0.15 1.83
C THR A 10 -10.97 -0.65 0.88
N LYS A 11 -11.28 -0.78 -0.40
CA LYS A 11 -10.31 -1.19 -1.44
C LYS A 11 -9.52 -0.01 -2.03
N LEU A 12 -9.98 1.24 -1.80
CA LEU A 12 -9.33 2.43 -2.37
C LEU A 12 -7.87 2.61 -1.96
N PRO A 13 -7.45 2.39 -0.69
CA PRO A 13 -6.04 2.47 -0.32
C PRO A 13 -5.16 1.47 -1.10
N LEU A 14 -5.66 0.26 -1.31
CA LEU A 14 -4.98 -0.78 -2.07
C LEU A 14 -4.88 -0.39 -3.56
N LEU A 15 -5.97 0.12 -4.12
CA LEU A 15 -6.02 0.59 -5.51
C LEU A 15 -5.06 1.75 -5.73
N ALA A 16 -5.07 2.75 -4.85
CA ALA A 16 -4.15 3.87 -4.91
C ALA A 16 -2.69 3.43 -4.72
N GLY A 17 -2.44 2.45 -3.85
CA GLY A 17 -1.12 1.89 -3.61
C GLY A 17 -0.53 1.21 -4.83
N ILE A 18 -1.27 0.32 -5.46
CA ILE A 18 -0.78 -0.38 -6.66
C ILE A 18 -0.63 0.58 -7.85
N SER A 19 -1.53 1.55 -7.99
CA SER A 19 -1.44 2.58 -9.04
C SER A 19 -0.18 3.43 -8.87
N THR A 20 0.07 3.90 -7.64
CA THR A 20 1.26 4.68 -7.31
C THR A 20 2.54 3.87 -7.53
N LEU A 21 2.56 2.61 -7.10
CA LEU A 21 3.68 1.72 -7.32
C LEU A 21 3.95 1.52 -8.81
N SER A 22 2.90 1.32 -9.61
CA SER A 22 3.01 1.20 -11.08
C SER A 22 3.59 2.47 -11.71
N ALA A 23 3.12 3.65 -11.29
CA ALA A 23 3.65 4.94 -11.76
C ALA A 23 5.14 5.09 -11.43
N LEU A 24 5.52 4.82 -10.19
CA LEU A 24 6.90 4.95 -9.72
C LEU A 24 7.86 4.02 -10.46
N LYS A 25 7.46 2.77 -10.72
CA LYS A 25 8.26 1.81 -11.51
C LYS A 25 8.49 2.26 -12.95
N LYS A 26 7.58 3.02 -13.53
CA LYS A 26 7.75 3.59 -14.89
C LYS A 26 8.68 4.80 -14.93
N ILE A 27 8.97 5.39 -13.78
CA ILE A 27 9.80 6.58 -13.63
C ILE A 27 11.23 6.21 -13.24
N LYS A 28 11.38 5.29 -12.31
CA LYS A 28 12.68 4.89 -11.76
C LYS A 28 12.72 3.40 -11.54
N ASP A 29 13.73 2.73 -12.08
CA ASP A 29 13.96 1.31 -11.81
C ASP A 29 14.33 1.07 -10.35
N GLY A 30 13.93 -0.08 -9.82
CA GLY A 30 14.26 -0.48 -8.47
C GLY A 30 13.31 -1.51 -7.87
N ALA A 31 13.56 -1.87 -6.62
CA ALA A 31 12.78 -2.84 -5.89
C ALA A 31 11.63 -2.16 -5.15
N TYR A 32 10.44 -2.20 -5.75
CA TYR A 32 9.22 -1.64 -5.18
C TYR A 32 8.35 -2.73 -4.59
N PHE A 33 7.71 -2.41 -3.44
CA PHE A 33 6.77 -3.28 -2.75
C PHE A 33 5.58 -2.49 -2.25
N PHE A 34 4.46 -3.19 -2.09
CA PHE A 34 3.29 -2.67 -1.39
C PHE A 34 3.25 -3.25 0.02
N LYS A 35 3.30 -2.40 1.04
CA LYS A 35 3.09 -2.80 2.42
C LYS A 35 1.65 -2.49 2.82
N TRP A 36 0.89 -3.55 3.11
CA TRP A 36 -0.48 -3.42 3.61
C TRP A 36 -0.50 -2.55 4.90
N THR A 37 -1.39 -1.57 5.05
CA THR A 37 -2.61 -1.35 4.26
C THR A 37 -2.43 -0.33 3.12
N ASN A 38 -1.45 0.56 3.20
CA ASN A 38 -1.49 1.84 2.48
C ASN A 38 -0.11 2.45 2.21
N ASP A 39 0.96 1.66 2.26
CA ASP A 39 2.31 2.17 2.05
C ASP A 39 2.97 1.56 0.80
N VAL A 40 3.72 2.38 0.07
CA VAL A 40 4.64 1.89 -0.97
C VAL A 40 6.07 1.97 -0.44
N PHE A 41 6.77 0.86 -0.55
CA PHE A 41 8.15 0.71 -0.13
C PHE A 41 9.09 0.67 -1.34
N PHE A 42 10.29 1.19 -1.15
CA PHE A 42 11.39 1.16 -2.10
C PHE A 42 12.64 0.69 -1.39
N TYR A 43 13.27 -0.38 -1.89
CA TYR A 43 14.39 -1.05 -1.21
C TYR A 43 14.14 -1.32 0.29
N GLY A 44 12.94 -1.79 0.62
CA GLY A 44 12.57 -2.17 1.99
C GLY A 44 12.22 -1.01 2.92
N LYS A 45 12.24 0.25 2.47
CA LYS A 45 11.91 1.44 3.27
C LYS A 45 10.70 2.16 2.70
N LYS A 46 9.95 2.84 3.55
CA LYS A 46 8.76 3.59 3.16
C LYS A 46 9.13 4.77 2.25
N LEU A 47 8.62 4.75 1.04
CA LEU A 47 8.74 5.82 0.05
C LEU A 47 7.48 6.67 -0.03
N CYS A 48 6.30 6.02 0.08
CA CYS A 48 5.02 6.68 -0.08
C CYS A 48 4.02 6.19 0.97
N GLY A 49 3.15 7.08 1.41
CA GLY A 49 1.98 6.77 2.23
C GLY A 49 0.71 7.25 1.57
N ILE A 50 -0.38 6.50 1.75
CA ILE A 50 -1.68 6.77 1.18
C ILE A 50 -2.68 6.96 2.31
N LEU A 51 -3.53 7.96 2.20
CA LEU A 51 -4.63 8.23 3.11
C LEU A 51 -5.92 8.34 2.30
N VAL A 52 -6.95 7.62 2.73
CA VAL A 52 -8.29 7.74 2.13
C VAL A 52 -9.24 8.21 3.21
N GLU A 53 -9.90 9.32 2.95
CA GLU A 53 -10.87 9.93 3.85
C GLU A 53 -12.23 10.07 3.17
N ARG A 54 -13.30 9.85 3.93
CA ARG A 54 -14.65 10.09 3.44
C ARG A 54 -15.01 11.57 3.65
N ALA A 55 -15.42 12.25 2.58
CA ALA A 55 -15.90 13.64 2.59
C ALA A 55 -17.35 13.66 2.08
N LYS A 56 -18.33 13.61 2.99
CA LYS A 56 -19.76 13.48 2.69
C LYS A 56 -20.05 12.19 1.89
N ASN A 57 -20.37 12.34 0.61
CA ASN A 57 -20.66 11.21 -0.30
C ASN A 57 -19.46 10.81 -1.16
N ASP A 58 -18.36 11.55 -1.05
CA ASP A 58 -17.15 11.34 -1.84
C ASP A 58 -16.02 10.75 -1.00
N PHE A 59 -14.98 10.29 -1.66
CA PHE A 59 -13.73 9.87 -1.04
C PHE A 59 -12.58 10.70 -1.56
N VAL A 60 -11.77 11.21 -0.65
CA VAL A 60 -10.53 11.93 -0.95
C VAL A 60 -9.36 10.99 -0.77
N VAL A 61 -8.55 10.83 -1.82
CA VAL A 61 -7.34 10.00 -1.79
C VAL A 61 -6.13 10.92 -1.74
N GLY A 62 -5.44 10.96 -0.59
CA GLY A 62 -4.18 11.65 -0.40
C GLY A 62 -3.01 10.69 -0.66
N ILE A 63 -2.03 11.11 -1.46
CA ILE A 63 -0.84 10.33 -1.79
C ILE A 63 0.39 11.19 -1.49
N GLY A 64 1.18 10.80 -0.48
CA GLY A 64 2.42 11.46 -0.11
C GLY A 64 3.64 10.67 -0.56
N ILE A 65 4.46 11.22 -1.46
CA ILE A 65 5.66 10.57 -2.01
C ILE A 65 6.90 11.37 -1.60
N ASN A 66 7.90 10.69 -1.06
CA ASN A 66 9.22 11.28 -0.79
C ASN A 66 10.03 11.32 -2.09
N VAL A 67 10.08 12.46 -2.77
CA VAL A 67 10.78 12.59 -4.07
C VAL A 67 12.23 13.02 -3.87
N ALA A 68 12.46 14.28 -3.49
CA ALA A 68 13.79 14.86 -3.31
C ALA A 68 13.99 15.41 -1.88
N ASN A 69 13.02 15.21 -0.99
CA ASN A 69 13.11 15.68 0.38
C ASN A 69 14.19 14.92 1.16
N LYS A 70 14.92 15.66 2.01
CA LYS A 70 15.85 15.05 2.96
C LYS A 70 15.06 14.24 4.01
N ILE A 71 15.41 12.98 4.15
CA ILE A 71 14.85 12.13 5.20
C ILE A 71 15.57 12.45 6.52
N PRO A 72 14.84 12.76 7.62
CA PRO A 72 15.41 12.99 8.93
C PRO A 72 16.23 11.79 9.43
N ASP A 73 17.29 12.06 10.18
CA ASP A 73 18.28 11.04 10.58
C ASP A 73 17.68 9.94 11.47
N ASP A 74 16.70 10.28 12.29
CA ASP A 74 16.00 9.36 13.21
C ASP A 74 15.10 8.33 12.49
N ILE A 75 14.70 8.61 11.24
CA ILE A 75 13.84 7.71 10.45
C ILE A 75 14.52 7.16 9.17
N LYS A 76 15.80 7.41 8.95
CA LYS A 76 16.54 6.94 7.75
C LYS A 76 16.54 5.42 7.56
N ASN A 77 16.35 4.68 8.64
CA ASN A 77 16.28 3.19 8.60
C ASN A 77 14.93 2.69 8.09
N ILE A 78 13.86 3.51 8.17
CA ILE A 78 12.50 3.09 7.86
C ILE A 78 11.87 3.87 6.71
N ALA A 79 12.44 5.03 6.35
CA ALA A 79 11.97 5.87 5.26
C ALA A 79 13.09 6.13 4.24
N ILE A 80 12.69 6.41 3.00
CA ILE A 80 13.58 6.71 1.88
C ILE A 80 12.93 7.74 0.97
N SER A 81 13.73 8.53 0.25
CA SER A 81 13.28 9.35 -0.88
C SER A 81 13.76 8.75 -2.20
N MET A 82 13.19 9.20 -3.30
CA MET A 82 13.66 8.81 -4.64
C MET A 82 15.05 9.35 -4.95
N GLU A 83 15.52 10.37 -4.20
CA GLU A 83 16.79 11.08 -4.45
C GLU A 83 16.93 11.50 -5.92
N SER A 84 15.87 12.05 -6.47
CA SER A 84 15.74 12.34 -7.89
C SER A 84 15.24 13.76 -8.10
N ASP A 85 15.86 14.48 -9.01
CA ASP A 85 15.38 15.78 -9.50
C ASP A 85 14.22 15.62 -10.51
N TYR A 86 13.44 14.56 -10.35
CA TYR A 86 12.32 14.28 -11.24
C TYR A 86 11.28 15.40 -11.15
N ASP A 87 10.78 15.80 -12.31
CA ASP A 87 9.73 16.82 -12.45
C ASP A 87 8.46 16.37 -11.71
N ILE A 88 8.10 17.09 -10.66
CA ILE A 88 6.98 16.76 -9.79
C ILE A 88 5.65 16.79 -10.55
N ASP A 89 5.48 17.71 -11.48
CA ASP A 89 4.23 17.81 -12.27
C ASP A 89 4.07 16.56 -13.16
N LYS A 90 5.16 16.08 -13.76
CA LYS A 90 5.14 14.82 -14.52
C LYS A 90 4.88 13.61 -13.63
N LEU A 91 5.42 13.60 -12.41
CA LEU A 91 5.13 12.54 -11.44
C LEU A 91 3.65 12.53 -11.08
N ILE A 92 3.07 13.68 -10.76
CA ILE A 92 1.64 13.80 -10.44
C ILE A 92 0.79 13.31 -11.61
N LEU A 93 1.06 13.77 -12.83
CA LEU A 93 0.35 13.32 -14.03
C LEU A 93 0.45 11.81 -14.21
N LYS A 94 1.63 11.22 -13.99
CA LYS A 94 1.84 9.79 -14.12
C LYS A 94 1.06 8.98 -13.07
N VAL A 95 1.03 9.44 -11.84
CA VAL A 95 0.24 8.83 -10.75
C VAL A 95 -1.26 8.88 -11.07
N VAL A 96 -1.77 10.03 -11.54
CA VAL A 96 -3.17 10.20 -11.92
C VAL A 96 -3.54 9.32 -13.11
N GLU A 97 -2.65 9.22 -14.12
CA GLU A 97 -2.84 8.34 -15.28
C GLU A 97 -2.96 6.87 -14.84
N GLU A 98 -2.03 6.38 -14.05
CA GLU A 98 -2.05 4.99 -13.56
C GLU A 98 -3.27 4.74 -12.65
N PHE A 99 -3.60 5.68 -11.78
CA PHE A 99 -4.81 5.57 -10.96
C PHE A 99 -6.07 5.46 -11.81
N SER A 100 -6.17 6.25 -12.89
CA SER A 100 -7.31 6.20 -13.80
C SER A 100 -7.40 4.84 -14.51
N VAL A 101 -6.27 4.25 -14.90
CA VAL A 101 -6.22 2.91 -15.51
C VAL A 101 -6.70 1.84 -14.53
N TYR A 102 -6.19 1.85 -13.28
CA TYR A 102 -6.58 0.87 -12.26
C TYR A 102 -8.03 1.07 -11.82
N TYR A 103 -8.48 2.32 -11.66
CA TYR A 103 -9.86 2.62 -11.30
C TYR A 103 -10.85 2.16 -12.38
N LYS A 104 -10.52 2.32 -13.65
CA LYS A 104 -11.31 1.78 -14.76
C LYS A 104 -11.41 0.25 -14.67
N ARG A 105 -10.30 -0.46 -14.49
CA ARG A 105 -10.30 -1.92 -14.28
C ARG A 105 -11.16 -2.32 -13.08
N PHE A 106 -11.06 -1.58 -11.98
CA PHE A 106 -11.87 -1.78 -10.79
C PHE A 106 -13.38 -1.62 -11.08
N SER A 107 -13.77 -0.55 -11.77
CA SER A 107 -15.16 -0.30 -12.16
C SER A 107 -15.72 -1.32 -13.16
N GLU A 108 -14.87 -1.94 -13.95
CA GLU A 108 -15.19 -3.06 -14.87
C GLU A 108 -15.27 -4.42 -14.14
N GLY A 109 -15.14 -4.47 -12.81
CA GLY A 109 -15.22 -5.69 -12.02
C GLY A 109 -13.95 -6.56 -12.02
N LYS A 110 -12.80 -6.03 -12.48
CA LYS A 110 -11.52 -6.76 -12.57
C LYS A 110 -10.72 -6.74 -11.26
N TRP A 111 -11.41 -6.64 -10.12
CA TRP A 111 -10.74 -6.54 -8.83
C TRP A 111 -9.88 -7.77 -8.50
N SER A 112 -10.33 -8.98 -8.84
CA SER A 112 -9.57 -10.21 -8.60
C SER A 112 -8.23 -10.26 -9.33
N GLU A 113 -8.10 -9.60 -10.48
CA GLU A 113 -6.82 -9.46 -11.18
C GLU A 113 -5.93 -8.45 -10.46
N ILE A 114 -6.51 -7.33 -10.01
CA ILE A 114 -5.79 -6.27 -9.30
C ILE A 114 -5.24 -6.80 -7.98
N ILE A 115 -6.02 -7.58 -7.20
CA ILE A 115 -5.56 -8.14 -5.93
C ILE A 115 -4.42 -9.15 -6.10
N LYS A 116 -4.46 -9.95 -7.18
CA LYS A 116 -3.34 -10.83 -7.54
C LYS A 116 -2.07 -10.03 -7.84
N GLU A 117 -2.22 -8.94 -8.57
CA GLU A 117 -1.11 -8.04 -8.90
C GLU A 117 -0.53 -7.38 -7.64
N ILE A 118 -1.38 -6.91 -6.70
CA ILE A 118 -0.95 -6.38 -5.41
C ILE A 118 -0.16 -7.44 -4.62
N ASN A 119 -0.62 -8.69 -4.60
CA ASN A 119 0.05 -9.77 -3.89
C ASN A 119 1.43 -10.13 -4.47
N ASN A 120 1.68 -9.87 -5.77
CA ASN A 120 3.02 -10.01 -6.34
C ASN A 120 4.02 -9.00 -5.79
N TYR A 121 3.53 -7.87 -5.25
CA TYR A 121 4.34 -6.83 -4.61
C TYR A 121 4.20 -6.80 -3.09
N ASN A 122 3.51 -7.78 -2.48
CA ASN A 122 3.24 -7.77 -1.05
C ASN A 122 4.52 -7.89 -0.23
N PHE A 123 4.91 -6.78 0.43
CA PHE A 123 6.11 -6.68 1.25
C PHE A 123 6.09 -7.58 2.49
N LEU A 124 4.89 -7.88 2.99
CA LEU A 124 4.72 -8.62 4.25
C LEU A 124 4.69 -10.13 4.03
N LYS A 125 4.48 -10.60 2.81
CA LYS A 125 4.28 -12.02 2.52
C LYS A 125 5.40 -12.88 3.11
N ASP A 126 4.99 -13.92 3.85
CA ASP A 126 5.81 -14.92 4.55
C ASP A 126 6.76 -14.35 5.62
N LYS A 127 6.57 -13.08 6.03
CA LYS A 127 7.31 -12.48 7.13
C LYS A 127 6.57 -12.66 8.45
N LYS A 128 7.35 -12.85 9.51
CA LYS A 128 6.85 -12.79 10.87
C LYS A 128 6.58 -11.33 11.25
N ILE A 129 5.36 -11.05 11.63
CA ILE A 129 4.87 -9.70 11.90
C ILE A 129 4.19 -9.62 13.24
N ARG A 130 4.16 -8.40 13.78
CA ARG A 130 3.34 -8.00 14.92
C ARG A 130 2.32 -6.99 14.46
N VAL A 131 1.05 -7.21 14.80
CA VAL A 131 -0.06 -6.31 14.50
C VAL A 131 -0.59 -5.73 15.78
N ASN A 132 -0.57 -4.40 15.89
CA ASN A 132 -1.11 -3.66 17.03
C ASN A 132 -2.49 -3.12 16.65
N ILE A 133 -3.51 -3.45 17.45
CA ILE A 133 -4.88 -2.93 17.31
C ILE A 133 -5.35 -2.45 18.68
N GLY A 134 -5.29 -1.15 18.91
CA GLY A 134 -5.46 -0.58 20.25
C GLY A 134 -4.43 -1.18 21.20
N ASP A 135 -4.87 -1.70 22.35
CA ASP A 135 -4.02 -2.33 23.35
C ASP A 135 -3.69 -3.81 23.07
N LYS A 136 -4.23 -4.37 21.98
CA LYS A 136 -4.03 -5.78 21.63
C LYS A 136 -2.89 -5.94 20.64
N ILE A 137 -2.04 -6.93 20.91
CA ILE A 137 -0.91 -7.32 20.07
C ILE A 137 -1.17 -8.73 19.54
N PHE A 138 -1.04 -8.91 18.24
CA PHE A 138 -1.16 -10.19 17.56
C PHE A 138 0.16 -10.48 16.84
N GLU A 139 0.65 -11.71 16.93
CA GLU A 139 1.88 -12.14 16.26
C GLU A 139 1.58 -13.32 15.35
N GLY A 140 2.19 -13.34 14.17
CA GLY A 140 2.00 -14.40 13.19
C GLY A 140 2.79 -14.18 11.92
N ILE A 141 2.56 -15.05 10.95
CA ILE A 141 3.18 -14.97 9.62
C ILE A 141 2.16 -14.38 8.64
N ALA A 142 2.51 -13.25 8.04
CA ALA A 142 1.67 -12.62 7.04
C ALA A 142 1.62 -13.48 5.76
N LYS A 143 0.42 -13.61 5.21
CA LYS A 143 0.17 -14.34 3.95
C LYS A 143 -0.29 -13.38 2.86
N ASN A 144 -1.38 -13.69 2.19
CA ASN A 144 -1.88 -12.87 1.11
C ASN A 144 -2.86 -11.79 1.60
N ILE A 145 -3.04 -10.78 0.78
CA ILE A 145 -4.18 -9.87 0.88
C ILE A 145 -5.33 -10.53 0.13
N VAL A 146 -6.46 -10.72 0.80
CA VAL A 146 -7.62 -11.41 0.23
C VAL A 146 -8.54 -10.47 -0.55
N GLU A 147 -9.55 -11.05 -1.21
CA GLU A 147 -10.44 -10.38 -2.16
C GLU A 147 -11.19 -9.16 -1.58
N ASP A 148 -11.48 -9.17 -0.28
CA ASP A 148 -12.10 -8.03 0.40
C ASP A 148 -11.10 -6.98 0.93
N GLY A 149 -9.80 -7.16 0.65
CA GLY A 149 -8.72 -6.24 1.03
C GLY A 149 -8.10 -6.51 2.39
N ARG A 150 -8.57 -7.50 3.15
CA ARG A 150 -7.98 -7.88 4.44
C ARG A 150 -6.68 -8.65 4.25
N LEU A 151 -5.79 -8.55 5.25
CA LEU A 151 -4.56 -9.32 5.31
C LEU A 151 -4.78 -10.64 6.05
N GLU A 152 -4.36 -11.73 5.44
CA GLU A 152 -4.25 -13.04 6.10
C GLU A 152 -3.02 -13.11 6.97
N ILE A 153 -3.19 -13.58 8.21
CA ILE A 153 -2.09 -13.85 9.13
C ILE A 153 -2.28 -15.25 9.70
N GLU A 154 -1.28 -16.10 9.53
CA GLU A 154 -1.22 -17.42 10.13
C GLU A 154 -0.73 -17.28 11.58
N MET A 155 -1.56 -17.71 12.53
CA MET A 155 -1.32 -17.64 13.96
C MET A 155 -1.62 -19.01 14.58
N ASN A 156 -0.63 -19.65 15.15
CA ASN A 156 -0.78 -20.99 15.77
C ASN A 156 -1.42 -22.05 14.84
N GLY A 157 -1.09 -21.99 13.54
CA GLY A 157 -1.63 -22.89 12.52
C GLY A 157 -3.03 -22.53 11.99
N GLU A 158 -3.62 -21.44 12.45
CA GLU A 158 -4.92 -20.93 11.97
C GLU A 158 -4.75 -19.63 11.19
N ILE A 159 -5.55 -19.44 10.14
CA ILE A 159 -5.59 -18.19 9.37
C ILE A 159 -6.60 -17.24 10.01
N LYS A 160 -6.13 -16.02 10.32
CA LYS A 160 -6.99 -14.91 10.76
C LYS A 160 -6.92 -13.74 9.78
N LEU A 161 -8.04 -13.04 9.61
CA LEU A 161 -8.19 -11.92 8.68
C LEU A 161 -8.20 -10.59 9.43
N PHE A 162 -7.34 -9.67 9.01
CA PHE A 162 -7.20 -8.36 9.62
C PHE A 162 -7.59 -7.26 8.62
N SER A 163 -8.48 -6.36 9.03
CA SER A 163 -8.91 -5.19 8.23
C SER A 163 -8.18 -3.90 8.61
N VAL A 164 -7.61 -3.85 9.81
CA VAL A 164 -6.90 -2.68 10.37
C VAL A 164 -5.73 -3.16 11.23
N GLY A 165 -4.78 -2.28 11.49
CA GLY A 165 -3.70 -2.50 12.44
C GLY A 165 -2.40 -1.84 12.02
N GLU A 166 -1.61 -1.40 13.01
CA GLU A 166 -0.23 -0.99 12.79
C GLU A 166 0.65 -2.23 12.72
N ILE A 167 1.34 -2.42 11.60
CA ILE A 167 2.20 -3.59 11.39
C ILE A 167 3.66 -3.25 11.63
N LYS A 168 4.28 -3.99 12.56
CA LYS A 168 5.72 -4.03 12.78
C LYS A 168 6.28 -5.38 12.32
N ILE A 169 7.38 -5.35 11.60
CA ILE A 169 8.11 -6.56 11.18
C ILE A 169 9.17 -6.84 12.25
N GLU A 170 9.35 -8.09 12.62
CA GLU A 170 10.43 -8.45 13.55
C GLU A 170 11.81 -8.19 12.90
N LYS A 171 12.77 -7.75 13.70
CA LYS A 171 14.09 -7.23 13.24
C LYS A 171 14.96 -8.24 12.49
N ASP A 172 14.64 -9.52 12.53
CA ASP A 172 15.44 -10.59 11.90
C ASP A 172 15.24 -10.71 10.37
N TYR A 173 14.49 -9.80 9.78
CA TYR A 173 14.17 -9.79 8.33
C TYR A 173 14.66 -8.53 7.58
N TYR A 174 15.58 -7.77 8.17
CA TYR A 174 16.25 -6.65 7.51
C TYR A 174 17.71 -6.96 7.20
#